data_ddeaf35815352d085b2ee1447c3d43ea
#
_entry.id   ddeaf35815352d085b2ee1447c3d43ea
#
_cell.length_a   1.000
_cell.length_b   1.000
_cell.length_c   1.000
_cell.angle_alpha   90.00
_cell.angle_beta   90.00
_cell.angle_gamma   90.00
#
_symmetry.space_group_name_H-M   'P 1'
#
loop_
_entity.id
_entity.type
_entity.pdbx_description
1 polymer ?
#
loop_
_entity_poly.entity_id
_entity_poly.type
_entity_poly.pdbx_seq_one_letter_code
_entity_poly.pdbx_strand_id
1 'polypeptide(L)'
;VLNTFPSYTPNSSGKYSEKAVITLETINELPTSLNCFLENLYSNSKIHDDTLENPELFAEEKNITEISKELSDLFNKYGSDKSSKHDYHFFYAYFLRDKKEIKNIVEIGLGTNNVDVVSNMGINGKPGASLRAFKDFCPNANIYGGDIDERILFNEDRISTFFVNQTCQKSLNEFKKKLPNEIDLFIDDGLHSPHANINTLAIAITLIQKGGWILIEDIG
;
A
#
# COMPACT_ATOMS: atom_id res chain seq x y z
N VAL A 1 -29.91 -7.35 -9.16
CA VAL A 1 -29.35 -6.10 -9.65
C VAL A 1 -27.91 -5.92 -9.20
N LEU A 2 -27.58 -6.17 -7.91
CA LEU A 2 -26.21 -6.03 -7.38
C LEU A 2 -25.21 -7.07 -7.94
N ASN A 3 -25.66 -8.20 -8.45
CA ASN A 3 -24.79 -9.21 -9.06
C ASN A 3 -24.28 -8.86 -10.47
N THR A 4 -24.75 -7.77 -11.05
CA THR A 4 -24.36 -7.31 -12.40
C THR A 4 -23.59 -5.98 -12.37
N PHE A 5 -23.39 -5.39 -11.21
CA PHE A 5 -22.52 -4.23 -11.08
C PHE A 5 -21.05 -4.65 -11.16
N PRO A 6 -20.21 -3.90 -11.88
CA PRO A 6 -18.76 -4.08 -11.73
C PRO A 6 -18.41 -3.99 -10.25
N SER A 7 -17.66 -4.96 -9.77
CA SER A 7 -17.26 -5.03 -8.37
C SER A 7 -16.20 -3.95 -8.11
N TYR A 8 -16.61 -2.81 -7.60
CA TYR A 8 -15.69 -1.79 -7.05
C TYR A 8 -15.34 -2.11 -5.60
N THR A 9 -15.36 -3.39 -5.24
CA THR A 9 -15.11 -3.84 -3.88
C THR A 9 -13.89 -4.74 -3.86
N PRO A 10 -13.16 -4.75 -2.75
CA PRO A 10 -12.06 -5.68 -2.59
C PRO A 10 -12.51 -7.12 -2.82
N ASN A 11 -11.70 -7.90 -3.52
CA ASN A 11 -11.89 -9.34 -3.70
C ASN A 11 -11.73 -10.14 -2.41
N SER A 12 -11.51 -9.45 -1.30
CA SER A 12 -11.22 -9.99 0.01
C SER A 12 -12.47 -10.41 0.79
N SER A 13 -12.22 -11.06 1.91
CA SER A 13 -13.18 -11.40 2.95
C SER A 13 -13.97 -10.17 3.44
N GLY A 14 -15.20 -10.35 3.78
CA GLY A 14 -16.08 -9.31 4.32
C GLY A 14 -17.55 -9.65 4.08
N LYS A 15 -18.44 -9.05 4.85
CA LYS A 15 -19.88 -9.27 4.67
C LYS A 15 -20.37 -8.58 3.40
N TYR A 16 -21.28 -9.22 2.69
CA TYR A 16 -21.86 -8.68 1.46
C TYR A 16 -22.46 -7.26 1.64
N SER A 17 -23.08 -7.00 2.79
CA SER A 17 -23.65 -5.67 3.12
C SER A 17 -22.57 -4.59 3.22
N GLU A 18 -21.39 -4.90 3.76
CA GLU A 18 -20.28 -3.98 3.89
C GLU A 18 -19.66 -3.69 2.53
N LYS A 19 -19.50 -4.71 1.69
CA LYS A 19 -19.05 -4.54 0.30
C LYS A 19 -20.02 -3.68 -0.52
N ALA A 20 -21.32 -3.84 -0.32
CA ALA A 20 -22.34 -3.02 -0.98
C ALA A 20 -22.24 -1.55 -0.58
N VAL A 21 -21.97 -1.25 0.70
CA VAL A 21 -21.76 0.12 1.18
C VAL A 21 -20.53 0.73 0.52
N ILE A 22 -19.40 0.03 0.52
CA ILE A 22 -18.16 0.50 -0.13
C ILE A 22 -18.38 0.76 -1.61
N THR A 23 -19.12 -0.12 -2.31
CA THR A 23 -19.44 0.08 -3.73
C THR A 23 -20.25 1.36 -3.94
N LEU A 24 -21.25 1.62 -3.10
CA LEU A 24 -22.07 2.83 -3.19
C LEU A 24 -21.27 4.09 -2.86
N GLU A 25 -20.41 4.04 -1.85
CA GLU A 25 -19.48 5.13 -1.52
C GLU A 25 -18.54 5.41 -2.69
N THR A 26 -17.96 4.38 -3.29
CA THR A 26 -17.09 4.52 -4.48
C THR A 26 -17.84 5.21 -5.63
N ILE A 27 -19.06 4.79 -5.94
CA ILE A 27 -19.85 5.39 -7.03
C ILE A 27 -20.17 6.88 -6.74
N ASN A 28 -20.41 7.22 -5.49
CA ASN A 28 -20.76 8.59 -5.11
C ASN A 28 -19.56 9.54 -5.03
N GLU A 29 -18.45 9.04 -4.51
CA GLU A 29 -17.26 9.86 -4.17
C GLU A 29 -16.18 9.86 -5.28
N LEU A 30 -16.15 8.80 -6.12
CA LEU A 30 -15.16 8.68 -7.18
C LEU A 30 -15.07 9.89 -8.11
N PRO A 31 -16.19 10.48 -8.58
CA PRO A 31 -16.12 11.64 -9.46
C PRO A 31 -15.40 12.83 -8.82
N THR A 32 -15.60 13.07 -7.54
CA THR A 32 -14.95 14.17 -6.81
C THR A 32 -13.47 13.90 -6.62
N SER A 33 -13.11 12.69 -6.16
CA SER A 33 -11.72 12.25 -5.96
C SER A 33 -10.94 12.23 -7.28
N LEU A 34 -11.58 11.74 -8.36
CA LEU A 34 -10.96 11.67 -9.68
C LEU A 34 -10.68 13.07 -10.25
N ASN A 35 -11.59 14.01 -10.12
CA ASN A 35 -11.39 15.38 -10.60
C ASN A 35 -10.20 16.05 -9.88
N CYS A 36 -10.14 15.93 -8.55
CA CYS A 36 -9.02 16.46 -7.77
C CYS A 36 -7.68 15.83 -8.19
N PHE A 37 -7.68 14.52 -8.47
CA PHE A 37 -6.51 13.79 -8.95
C PHE A 37 -6.10 14.23 -10.36
N LEU A 38 -7.03 14.32 -11.30
CA LEU A 38 -6.74 14.72 -12.68
C LEU A 38 -6.21 16.16 -12.78
N GLU A 39 -6.74 17.10 -12.00
CA GLU A 39 -6.22 18.47 -11.94
C GLU A 39 -4.73 18.52 -11.54
N ASN A 40 -4.30 17.61 -10.65
CA ASN A 40 -2.90 17.51 -10.22
C ASN A 40 -2.01 16.76 -11.23
N LEU A 41 -2.56 15.76 -11.95
CA LEU A 41 -1.82 14.98 -12.94
C LEU A 41 -1.57 15.71 -14.26
N TYR A 42 -2.54 16.46 -14.78
CA TYR A 42 -2.45 17.10 -16.09
C TYR A 42 -1.32 18.12 -16.21
N SER A 43 -0.75 18.54 -15.11
CA SER A 43 0.34 19.52 -15.13
C SER A 43 1.74 18.93 -15.38
N ASN A 44 2.01 17.62 -15.18
CA ASN A 44 3.42 17.16 -15.10
C ASN A 44 3.77 15.73 -15.51
N SER A 45 2.92 14.88 -16.10
CA SER A 45 3.31 13.48 -16.26
C SER A 45 3.20 12.89 -17.67
N LYS A 46 4.24 12.14 -18.06
CA LYS A 46 4.16 11.11 -19.12
C LYS A 46 3.73 9.81 -18.45
N ILE A 47 2.57 9.30 -18.84
CA ILE A 47 2.12 7.97 -18.42
C ILE A 47 2.74 6.96 -19.37
N HIS A 48 3.48 5.99 -18.84
CA HIS A 48 3.95 4.81 -19.55
C HIS A 48 3.14 3.62 -19.05
N ASP A 49 2.62 2.83 -19.97
CA ASP A 49 1.95 1.56 -19.67
C ASP A 49 2.95 0.44 -20.00
N ASP A 50 3.73 0.04 -18.99
CA ASP A 50 4.70 -1.04 -19.11
C ASP A 50 4.17 -2.26 -18.37
N THR A 51 3.81 -3.31 -19.09
CA THR A 51 3.39 -4.58 -18.51
C THR A 51 4.60 -5.49 -18.31
N LEU A 52 4.84 -5.93 -17.08
CA LEU A 52 5.91 -6.89 -16.76
C LEU A 52 5.35 -8.32 -16.79
N GLU A 53 5.79 -9.10 -17.78
CA GLU A 53 5.33 -10.47 -17.98
C GLU A 53 6.04 -11.51 -17.09
N ASN A 54 7.26 -11.22 -16.63
CA ASN A 54 8.06 -12.16 -15.83
C ASN A 54 8.91 -11.44 -14.78
N PRO A 55 8.53 -11.50 -13.49
CA PRO A 55 9.26 -10.86 -12.41
C PRO A 55 10.70 -11.39 -12.20
N GLU A 56 10.96 -12.67 -12.48
CA GLU A 56 12.28 -13.27 -12.33
C GLU A 56 13.25 -12.73 -13.38
N LEU A 57 12.83 -12.66 -14.64
CA LEU A 57 13.62 -12.05 -15.71
C LEU A 57 13.89 -10.58 -15.44
N PHE A 58 12.90 -9.85 -14.92
CA PHE A 58 13.10 -8.48 -14.48
C PHE A 58 14.20 -8.37 -13.43
N ALA A 59 14.22 -9.26 -12.44
CA ALA A 59 15.23 -9.25 -11.40
C ALA A 59 16.63 -9.54 -11.95
N GLU A 60 16.75 -10.44 -12.90
CA GLU A 60 18.01 -10.75 -13.58
C GLU A 60 18.51 -9.55 -14.42
N GLU A 61 17.65 -8.96 -15.24
CA GLU A 61 17.98 -7.79 -16.06
C GLU A 61 18.41 -6.58 -15.22
N LYS A 62 17.80 -6.38 -14.05
CA LYS A 62 18.12 -5.28 -13.14
C LYS A 62 19.26 -5.60 -12.17
N ASN A 63 19.82 -6.83 -12.21
CA ASN A 63 20.87 -7.30 -11.30
C ASN A 63 20.46 -7.18 -9.80
N ILE A 64 19.23 -7.54 -9.48
CA ILE A 64 18.68 -7.46 -8.11
C ILE A 64 18.33 -8.83 -7.52
N THR A 65 18.70 -9.93 -8.15
CA THR A 65 18.34 -11.29 -7.74
C THR A 65 18.71 -11.57 -6.27
N GLU A 66 19.93 -11.23 -5.85
CA GLU A 66 20.35 -11.42 -4.46
C GLU A 66 19.58 -10.50 -3.49
N ILE A 67 19.31 -9.27 -3.90
CA ILE A 67 18.56 -8.29 -3.10
C ILE A 67 17.11 -8.72 -2.96
N SER A 68 16.50 -9.23 -4.02
CA SER A 68 15.12 -9.74 -4.00
C SER A 68 14.98 -10.97 -3.11
N LYS A 69 15.98 -11.87 -3.13
CA LYS A 69 16.02 -13.02 -2.24
C LYS A 69 16.12 -12.60 -0.77
N GLU A 70 17.01 -11.66 -0.43
CA GLU A 70 17.12 -11.12 0.93
C GLU A 70 15.78 -10.57 1.42
N LEU A 71 15.08 -9.79 0.58
CA LEU A 71 13.79 -9.23 0.94
C LEU A 71 12.70 -10.30 1.04
N SER A 72 12.71 -11.29 0.14
CA SER A 72 11.82 -12.46 0.21
C SER A 72 11.97 -13.21 1.53
N ASP A 73 13.22 -13.47 1.96
CA ASP A 73 13.50 -14.14 3.22
C ASP A 73 12.99 -13.35 4.43
N LEU A 74 13.07 -12.01 4.38
CA LEU A 74 12.53 -11.14 5.43
C LEU A 74 10.99 -11.16 5.45
N PHE A 75 10.31 -11.07 4.29
CA PHE A 75 8.86 -11.20 4.24
C PHE A 75 8.40 -12.55 4.80
N ASN A 76 9.05 -13.64 4.41
CA ASN A 76 8.75 -14.98 4.93
C ASN A 76 9.02 -15.09 6.44
N LYS A 77 10.13 -14.53 6.94
CA LYS A 77 10.48 -14.48 8.36
C LYS A 77 9.38 -13.84 9.20
N TYR A 78 8.80 -12.74 8.73
CA TYR A 78 7.76 -12.01 9.45
C TYR A 78 6.35 -12.50 9.14
N GLY A 79 6.17 -13.32 8.10
CA GLY A 79 4.88 -13.90 7.71
C GLY A 79 4.04 -12.97 6.83
N SER A 80 4.68 -12.11 6.05
CA SER A 80 4.04 -11.34 4.98
C SER A 80 3.89 -12.22 3.74
N ASP A 81 2.76 -12.11 3.05
CA ASP A 81 2.48 -12.83 1.82
C ASP A 81 3.00 -12.14 0.53
N LYS A 82 3.57 -10.94 0.67
CA LYS A 82 4.14 -10.16 -0.44
C LYS A 82 5.21 -10.91 -1.27
N SER A 83 5.82 -11.94 -0.71
CA SER A 83 6.75 -12.82 -1.43
C SER A 83 6.09 -14.13 -1.85
N SER A 84 5.47 -14.85 -0.90
CA SER A 84 5.01 -16.22 -1.12
C SER A 84 3.78 -16.36 -2.00
N LYS A 85 2.99 -15.29 -2.18
CA LYS A 85 1.77 -15.29 -2.98
C LYS A 85 1.81 -14.33 -4.17
N HIS A 86 2.46 -13.18 -4.03
CA HIS A 86 2.30 -12.07 -4.96
C HIS A 86 3.57 -11.72 -5.74
N ASP A 87 4.72 -12.29 -5.41
CA ASP A 87 6.03 -12.00 -6.03
C ASP A 87 6.45 -10.51 -6.01
N TYR A 88 5.82 -9.72 -5.16
CA TYR A 88 6.09 -8.28 -5.03
C TYR A 88 7.51 -7.98 -4.55
N HIS A 89 8.19 -8.93 -3.92
CA HIS A 89 9.57 -8.78 -3.46
C HIS A 89 10.54 -8.41 -4.58
N PHE A 90 10.30 -8.79 -5.83
CA PHE A 90 11.11 -8.39 -6.97
C PHE A 90 11.03 -6.88 -7.22
N PHE A 91 9.80 -6.33 -7.22
CA PHE A 91 9.59 -4.89 -7.42
C PHE A 91 10.12 -4.08 -6.24
N TYR A 92 9.80 -4.49 -5.01
CA TYR A 92 10.30 -3.83 -3.82
C TYR A 92 11.82 -3.83 -3.76
N ALA A 93 12.48 -4.94 -4.10
CA ALA A 93 13.93 -5.02 -4.17
C ALA A 93 14.52 -4.01 -5.18
N TYR A 94 13.85 -3.81 -6.32
CA TYR A 94 14.28 -2.83 -7.30
C TYR A 94 14.14 -1.40 -6.78
N PHE A 95 13.00 -1.05 -6.19
CA PHE A 95 12.75 0.29 -5.68
C PHE A 95 13.60 0.62 -4.45
N LEU A 96 13.94 -0.38 -3.65
CA LEU A 96 14.71 -0.26 -2.41
C LEU A 96 16.17 -0.74 -2.55
N ARG A 97 16.70 -0.94 -3.77
CA ARG A 97 18.06 -1.47 -3.99
C ARG A 97 19.15 -0.66 -3.28
N ASP A 98 18.98 0.65 -3.22
CA ASP A 98 19.85 1.56 -2.49
C ASP A 98 19.45 1.69 -1.01
N LYS A 99 19.18 0.55 -0.37
CA LYS A 99 18.53 0.41 0.95
C LYS A 99 19.13 1.25 2.09
N LYS A 100 20.38 1.68 1.97
CA LYS A 100 21.04 2.54 2.96
C LYS A 100 20.67 4.02 2.81
N GLU A 101 20.23 4.41 1.62
CA GLU A 101 19.82 5.79 1.32
C GLU A 101 18.33 6.03 1.62
N ILE A 102 17.54 4.96 1.73
CA ILE A 102 16.12 5.04 2.08
C ILE A 102 15.96 5.54 3.50
N LYS A 103 15.13 6.57 3.69
CA LYS A 103 14.89 7.26 4.97
C LYS A 103 13.48 7.08 5.50
N ASN A 104 12.47 7.05 4.62
CA ASN A 104 11.08 7.01 5.03
C ASN A 104 10.26 6.11 4.10
N ILE A 105 9.62 5.10 4.68
CA ILE A 105 8.68 4.21 4.00
C ILE A 105 7.33 4.36 4.67
N VAL A 106 6.26 4.50 3.89
CA VAL A 106 4.87 4.54 4.36
C VAL A 106 4.10 3.41 3.73
N GLU A 107 3.28 2.71 4.52
CA GLU A 107 2.35 1.68 4.04
C GLU A 107 0.98 1.89 4.67
N ILE A 108 -0.07 1.92 3.87
CA ILE A 108 -1.47 1.86 4.33
C ILE A 108 -2.00 0.45 4.05
N GLY A 109 -2.61 -0.17 5.06
CA GLY A 109 -2.97 -1.57 5.08
C GLY A 109 -1.90 -2.40 5.79
N LEU A 110 -2.16 -2.75 7.06
CA LEU A 110 -1.21 -3.48 7.89
C LEU A 110 -1.52 -4.98 7.98
N GLY A 111 -2.54 -5.43 7.25
CA GLY A 111 -2.93 -6.83 7.22
C GLY A 111 -3.63 -7.28 8.50
N THR A 112 -4.73 -6.64 8.88
CA THR A 112 -5.49 -7.03 10.07
C THR A 112 -5.92 -8.49 10.01
N ASN A 113 -5.81 -9.19 11.14
CA ASN A 113 -6.30 -10.55 11.32
C ASN A 113 -7.69 -10.62 11.95
N ASN A 114 -8.34 -9.49 12.17
CA ASN A 114 -9.70 -9.39 12.67
C ASN A 114 -10.69 -9.58 11.52
N VAL A 115 -11.35 -10.73 11.51
CA VAL A 115 -12.25 -11.16 10.40
C VAL A 115 -13.53 -10.34 10.25
N ASP A 116 -13.80 -9.43 11.18
CA ASP A 116 -14.90 -8.48 11.12
C ASP A 116 -14.56 -7.20 10.34
N VAL A 117 -13.30 -7.02 9.93
CA VAL A 117 -12.85 -5.90 9.09
C VAL A 117 -12.83 -6.32 7.63
N VAL A 118 -13.26 -5.43 6.74
CA VAL A 118 -13.17 -5.64 5.29
C VAL A 118 -11.69 -5.59 4.88
N SER A 119 -11.30 -6.41 3.91
CA SER A 119 -9.89 -6.52 3.47
C SER A 119 -8.94 -7.08 4.55
N ASN A 120 -9.43 -8.02 5.36
CA ASN A 120 -8.58 -8.67 6.36
C ASN A 120 -7.80 -9.85 5.79
N MET A 121 -6.66 -10.15 6.41
CA MET A 121 -5.78 -11.28 6.08
C MET A 121 -6.24 -12.62 6.65
N GLY A 122 -7.41 -12.67 7.30
CA GLY A 122 -7.91 -13.82 8.02
C GLY A 122 -7.18 -14.04 9.35
N ILE A 123 -7.69 -15.00 10.16
CA ILE A 123 -7.24 -15.24 11.54
C ILE A 123 -5.74 -15.53 11.69
N ASN A 124 -5.09 -16.02 10.65
CA ASN A 124 -3.66 -16.32 10.63
C ASN A 124 -2.79 -15.16 10.14
N GLY A 125 -3.40 -14.03 9.76
CA GLY A 125 -2.69 -12.83 9.35
C GLY A 125 -1.72 -12.35 10.43
N LYS A 126 -0.64 -11.69 10.00
CA LYS A 126 0.41 -11.16 10.87
C LYS A 126 0.49 -9.64 10.70
N PRO A 127 -0.32 -8.86 11.44
CA PRO A 127 -0.36 -7.42 11.29
C PRO A 127 1.02 -6.76 11.37
N GLY A 128 1.35 -5.91 10.40
CA GLY A 128 2.62 -5.21 10.32
C GLY A 128 3.83 -6.09 9.97
N ALA A 129 3.62 -7.27 9.39
CA ALA A 129 4.71 -8.15 8.94
C ALA A 129 5.59 -7.47 7.89
N SER A 130 5.00 -6.81 6.91
CA SER A 130 5.70 -6.03 5.87
C SER A 130 6.53 -4.88 6.46
N LEU A 131 5.97 -4.13 7.42
CA LEU A 131 6.68 -3.03 8.08
C LEU A 131 7.98 -3.51 8.76
N ARG A 132 7.93 -4.66 9.42
CA ARG A 132 9.10 -5.25 10.09
C ARG A 132 10.14 -5.73 9.07
N ALA A 133 9.69 -6.30 7.96
CA ALA A 133 10.56 -6.70 6.85
C ALA A 133 11.27 -5.48 6.24
N PHE A 134 10.54 -4.42 5.92
CA PHE A 134 11.12 -3.17 5.41
C PHE A 134 12.10 -2.53 6.39
N LYS A 135 11.77 -2.52 7.69
CA LYS A 135 12.65 -2.00 8.74
C LYS A 135 14.00 -2.74 8.77
N ASP A 136 13.98 -4.07 8.72
CA ASP A 136 15.19 -4.87 8.73
C ASP A 136 15.97 -4.75 7.41
N PHE A 137 15.25 -4.62 6.28
CA PHE A 137 15.86 -4.47 4.96
C PHE A 137 16.51 -3.10 4.76
N CYS A 138 15.85 -2.02 5.20
CA CYS A 138 16.34 -0.64 5.09
C CYS A 138 16.83 -0.14 6.46
N PRO A 139 18.15 -0.29 6.79
CA PRO A 139 18.64 -0.09 8.14
C PRO A 139 18.54 1.35 8.65
N ASN A 140 18.43 2.32 7.74
CA ASN A 140 18.35 3.75 8.06
C ASN A 140 16.94 4.33 7.94
N ALA A 141 15.94 3.50 7.56
CA ALA A 141 14.59 3.97 7.31
C ALA A 141 13.74 4.01 8.59
N ASN A 142 12.91 5.04 8.70
CA ASN A 142 11.74 5.04 9.56
C ASN A 142 10.55 4.52 8.75
N ILE A 143 9.75 3.68 9.37
CA ILE A 143 8.62 3.01 8.76
C ILE A 143 7.32 3.53 9.40
N TYR A 144 6.41 3.99 8.57
CA TYR A 144 5.12 4.53 9.01
C TYR A 144 4.01 3.65 8.47
N GLY A 145 3.14 3.19 9.34
CA GLY A 145 2.02 2.36 8.96
C GLY A 145 0.68 3.02 9.21
N GLY A 146 -0.30 2.74 8.38
CA GLY A 146 -1.68 3.18 8.57
C GLY A 146 -2.68 2.06 8.40
N ASP A 147 -3.67 1.94 9.31
CA ASP A 147 -4.76 0.97 9.17
C ASP A 147 -6.07 1.52 9.75
N ILE A 148 -7.19 1.00 9.26
CA ILE A 148 -8.52 1.31 9.80
C ILE A 148 -8.81 0.57 11.11
N ASP A 149 -8.12 -0.53 11.35
CA ASP A 149 -8.29 -1.34 12.54
C ASP A 149 -7.34 -0.89 13.66
N GLU A 150 -7.83 -0.06 14.55
CA GLU A 150 -7.04 0.44 15.69
C GLU A 150 -6.48 -0.67 16.60
N ARG A 151 -7.07 -1.86 16.59
CA ARG A 151 -6.67 -3.00 17.44
C ARG A 151 -5.33 -3.60 17.07
N ILE A 152 -4.86 -3.36 15.83
CA ILE A 152 -3.59 -3.89 15.33
C ILE A 152 -2.48 -2.84 15.30
N LEU A 153 -2.76 -1.61 15.69
CA LEU A 153 -1.77 -0.54 15.71
C LEU A 153 -0.71 -0.80 16.80
N PHE A 154 0.52 -0.49 16.49
CA PHE A 154 1.66 -0.69 17.39
C PHE A 154 2.76 0.34 17.12
N ASN A 155 3.69 0.46 18.04
CA ASN A 155 4.94 1.21 17.85
C ASN A 155 6.11 0.32 18.26
N GLU A 156 7.14 0.29 17.43
CA GLU A 156 8.40 -0.38 17.67
C GLU A 156 9.56 0.56 17.31
N ASP A 157 10.79 0.16 17.59
CA ASP A 157 11.95 0.92 17.12
C ASP A 157 11.87 1.16 15.61
N ARG A 158 11.91 2.42 15.19
CA ARG A 158 11.76 2.90 13.81
C ARG A 158 10.44 2.54 13.11
N ILE A 159 9.44 2.03 13.81
CA ILE A 159 8.09 1.79 13.28
C ILE A 159 7.07 2.57 14.10
N SER A 160 6.27 3.38 13.43
CA SER A 160 5.12 4.09 14.01
C SER A 160 3.87 3.81 13.23
N THR A 161 2.79 3.37 13.90
CA THR A 161 1.52 3.11 13.22
C THR A 161 0.39 4.01 13.71
N PHE A 162 -0.54 4.31 12.82
CA PHE A 162 -1.60 5.28 13.05
C PHE A 162 -2.92 4.81 12.46
N PHE A 163 -4.01 5.26 13.06
CA PHE A 163 -5.33 5.09 12.47
C PHE A 163 -5.44 5.89 11.17
N VAL A 164 -5.95 5.23 10.12
CA VAL A 164 -6.34 5.87 8.87
C VAL A 164 -7.54 5.17 8.24
N ASN A 165 -8.52 5.95 7.82
CA ASN A 165 -9.61 5.51 6.97
C ASN A 165 -9.43 6.15 5.59
N GLN A 166 -9.12 5.34 4.58
CA GLN A 166 -8.86 5.77 3.20
C GLN A 166 -10.08 6.39 2.50
N THR A 167 -11.29 6.09 2.97
CA THR A 167 -12.52 6.68 2.42
C THR A 167 -12.91 7.99 3.10
N CYS A 168 -12.17 8.43 4.12
CA CYS A 168 -12.45 9.65 4.88
C CYS A 168 -11.32 10.68 4.70
N GLN A 169 -11.58 11.74 3.93
CA GLN A 169 -10.61 12.79 3.66
C GLN A 169 -10.05 13.45 4.93
N LYS A 170 -10.87 13.62 5.97
CA LYS A 170 -10.42 14.14 7.26
C LYS A 170 -9.40 13.20 7.92
N SER A 171 -9.68 11.89 7.92
CA SER A 171 -8.78 10.88 8.48
C SER A 171 -7.44 10.87 7.73
N LEU A 172 -7.48 10.90 6.42
CA LEU A 172 -6.28 10.94 5.58
C LEU A 172 -5.45 12.21 5.83
N ASN A 173 -6.09 13.36 5.99
CA ASN A 173 -5.40 14.62 6.31
C ASN A 173 -4.76 14.59 7.70
N GLU A 174 -5.39 13.96 8.69
CA GLU A 174 -4.79 13.77 10.02
C GLU A 174 -3.61 12.77 9.97
N PHE A 175 -3.72 11.71 9.19
CA PHE A 175 -2.61 10.79 8.93
C PHE A 175 -1.44 11.51 8.27
N LYS A 176 -1.69 12.27 7.20
CA LYS A 176 -0.68 13.07 6.50
C LYS A 176 0.14 13.96 7.44
N LYS A 177 -0.49 14.61 8.43
CA LYS A 177 0.19 15.47 9.41
C LYS A 177 1.21 14.74 10.29
N LYS A 178 1.11 13.41 10.39
CA LYS A 178 2.01 12.57 11.20
C LYS A 178 3.19 12.02 10.39
N LEU A 179 3.17 12.21 9.08
CA LEU A 179 4.18 11.72 8.15
C LEU A 179 5.24 12.77 7.86
N PRO A 180 6.46 12.38 7.51
CA PRO A 180 7.47 13.29 6.99
C PRO A 180 7.07 13.83 5.60
N ASN A 181 7.67 14.97 5.22
CA ASN A 181 7.41 15.58 3.91
C ASN A 181 8.23 14.98 2.76
N GLU A 182 9.18 14.11 3.07
CA GLU A 182 10.06 13.46 2.08
C GLU A 182 9.97 11.95 2.29
N ILE A 183 9.19 11.28 1.44
CA ILE A 183 8.96 9.84 1.49
C ILE A 183 9.65 9.20 0.29
N ASP A 184 10.43 8.15 0.53
CA ASP A 184 11.12 7.38 -0.51
C ASP A 184 10.18 6.37 -1.18
N LEU A 185 9.32 5.73 -0.37
CA LEU A 185 8.35 4.74 -0.85
C LEU A 185 7.03 4.89 -0.10
N PHE A 186 5.95 5.08 -0.85
CA PHE A 186 4.58 5.09 -0.34
C PHE A 186 3.81 3.90 -0.93
N ILE A 187 3.22 3.07 -0.08
CA ILE A 187 2.52 1.84 -0.45
C ILE A 187 1.05 1.96 -0.05
N ASP A 188 0.16 1.66 -0.98
CA ASP A 188 -1.27 1.46 -0.74
C ASP A 188 -1.61 -0.03 -0.91
N ASP A 189 -1.76 -0.72 0.20
CA ASP A 189 -2.15 -2.13 0.32
C ASP A 189 -3.36 -2.26 1.26
N GLY A 190 -4.31 -1.32 1.16
CA GLY A 190 -5.38 -1.16 2.13
C GLY A 190 -6.72 -1.74 1.70
N LEU A 191 -7.67 -0.87 1.32
CA LEU A 191 -9.05 -1.28 1.04
C LEU A 191 -9.23 -1.87 -0.37
N HIS A 192 -8.30 -1.66 -1.29
CA HIS A 192 -8.36 -2.11 -2.70
C HIS A 192 -9.64 -1.67 -3.44
N SER A 193 -10.12 -0.47 -3.15
CA SER A 193 -11.23 0.12 -3.88
C SER A 193 -10.77 1.37 -4.65
N PRO A 194 -11.32 1.64 -5.85
CA PRO A 194 -10.89 2.79 -6.66
C PRO A 194 -10.92 4.11 -5.90
N HIS A 195 -11.97 4.35 -5.10
CA HIS A 195 -12.09 5.56 -4.28
C HIS A 195 -10.98 5.66 -3.22
N ALA A 196 -10.70 4.58 -2.49
CA ALA A 196 -9.65 4.54 -1.48
C ALA A 196 -8.27 4.77 -2.11
N ASN A 197 -7.96 4.06 -3.20
CA ASN A 197 -6.69 4.17 -3.91
C ASN A 197 -6.45 5.59 -4.45
N ILE A 198 -7.47 6.23 -5.05
CA ILE A 198 -7.35 7.60 -5.55
C ILE A 198 -7.13 8.60 -4.40
N ASN A 199 -7.84 8.45 -3.29
CA ASN A 199 -7.66 9.30 -2.12
C ASN A 199 -6.25 9.16 -1.53
N THR A 200 -5.74 7.94 -1.42
CA THR A 200 -4.37 7.67 -0.96
C THR A 200 -3.36 8.25 -1.92
N LEU A 201 -3.51 8.02 -3.22
CA LEU A 201 -2.62 8.55 -4.25
C LEU A 201 -2.55 10.09 -4.21
N ALA A 202 -3.70 10.77 -4.04
CA ALA A 202 -3.76 12.22 -3.93
C ALA A 202 -2.92 12.77 -2.76
N ILE A 203 -2.82 12.03 -1.66
CA ILE A 203 -1.97 12.38 -0.52
C ILE A 203 -0.50 12.02 -0.80
N ALA A 204 -0.25 10.80 -1.28
CA ALA A 204 1.09 10.29 -1.54
C ALA A 204 1.89 11.21 -2.47
N ILE A 205 1.27 11.70 -3.56
CA ILE A 205 1.89 12.63 -4.51
C ILE A 205 2.41 13.90 -3.82
N THR A 206 1.75 14.37 -2.74
CA THR A 206 2.17 15.59 -2.03
C THR A 206 3.31 15.36 -1.04
N LEU A 207 3.65 14.12 -0.75
CA LEU A 207 4.63 13.72 0.27
C LEU A 207 5.85 13.02 -0.31
N ILE A 208 5.70 12.43 -1.52
CA ILE A 208 6.79 11.70 -2.15
C ILE A 208 7.91 12.64 -2.56
N GLN A 209 9.14 12.28 -2.26
CA GLN A 209 10.30 13.05 -2.70
C GLN A 209 10.60 12.83 -4.18
N LYS A 210 11.43 13.71 -4.76
CA LYS A 210 11.89 13.52 -6.13
C LYS A 210 12.71 12.23 -6.26
N GLY A 211 12.25 11.33 -7.12
CA GLY A 211 12.85 10.00 -7.33
C GLY A 211 12.33 8.94 -6.37
N GLY A 212 11.38 9.27 -5.50
CA GLY A 212 10.63 8.30 -4.70
C GLY A 212 9.53 7.59 -5.52
N TRP A 213 8.93 6.56 -4.92
CA TRP A 213 7.98 5.68 -5.57
C TRP A 213 6.65 5.60 -4.84
N ILE A 214 5.58 5.50 -5.60
CA ILE A 214 4.24 5.21 -5.08
C ILE A 214 3.80 3.89 -5.71
N LEU A 215 3.43 2.92 -4.88
CA LEU A 215 2.92 1.63 -5.30
C LEU A 215 1.50 1.45 -4.78
N ILE A 216 0.63 0.92 -5.63
CA ILE A 216 -0.72 0.54 -5.27
C ILE A 216 -0.84 -0.94 -5.60
N GLU A 217 -1.05 -1.76 -4.57
CA GLU A 217 -1.16 -3.21 -4.70
C GLU A 217 -2.61 -3.63 -5.02
N ASP A 218 -2.75 -4.84 -5.56
CA ASP A 218 -4.03 -5.53 -5.78
C ASP A 218 -5.09 -4.70 -6.53
N ILE A 219 -4.66 -3.97 -7.57
CA ILE A 219 -5.56 -3.31 -8.50
C ILE A 219 -6.19 -4.40 -9.38
N GLY A 220 -7.45 -4.76 -9.10
CA GLY A 220 -8.22 -5.77 -9.83
C GLY A 220 -9.11 -5.21 -10.93
#